data_f06c45776b9423ab81267674f582ff9a
#
_entry.id   f06c45776b9423ab81267674f582ff9a
#
_cell.length_a   1.000
_cell.length_b   1.000
_cell.length_c   1.000
_cell.angle_alpha   90.00
_cell.angle_beta   90.00
_cell.angle_gamma   90.00
#
_symmetry.space_group_name_H-M   'P 1'
#
loop_
_entity.id
_entity.type
_entity.pdbx_description
1 polymer ?
#
loop_
_entity_poly.entity_id
_entity_poly.type
_entity_poly.pdbx_seq_one_letter_code
_entity_poly.pdbx_strand_id
1 'polypeptide(L)'
;LLEFKRLYDGGASVAEVLPELAENYPEKYGRDKDGQPLMSLKELCDDMHNFMQQPNIPDRPDSTLPGLLYRACDEIPKAKYSSAETFQKLIRYQTDKISISQMEHGQWIAGHMLVPYPPGIPILMPGEVLEEDNPQVQFLKALEEFNRKFPGFEREIHGIMTDDKGNFWMRCVKVPTVDQAKEGTFIASVPSFVPKMRQRFVTRSMKKGRS
;
A
#
# COMPACT_ATOMS: atom_id res chain seq x y z
N LEU A 1 20.19 17.79 10.15
CA LEU A 1 19.95 18.19 8.75
C LEU A 1 21.24 18.64 8.05
N LEU A 2 22.04 19.54 8.68
CA LEU A 2 23.30 20.04 8.11
C LEU A 2 24.35 18.92 7.92
N GLU A 3 24.44 17.98 8.86
CA GLU A 3 25.35 16.85 8.77
C GLU A 3 24.95 15.88 7.66
N PHE A 4 23.66 15.56 7.55
CA PHE A 4 23.16 14.76 6.43
C PHE A 4 23.48 15.40 5.08
N LYS A 5 23.24 16.70 4.94
CA LYS A 5 23.58 17.44 3.72
C LYS A 5 25.07 17.36 3.41
N ARG A 6 25.94 17.48 4.39
CA ARG A 6 27.39 17.35 4.23
C ARG A 6 27.80 15.95 3.74
N LEU A 7 27.21 14.90 4.28
CA LEU A 7 27.47 13.52 3.86
C LEU A 7 26.94 13.26 2.44
N TYR A 8 25.74 13.75 2.15
CA TYR A 8 25.15 13.64 0.82
C TYR A 8 25.96 14.37 -0.25
N ASP A 9 26.30 15.64 -0.01
CA ASP A 9 27.11 16.45 -0.95
C ASP A 9 28.57 15.97 -1.02
N GLY A 10 29.09 15.39 0.05
CA GLY A 10 30.46 14.88 0.15
C GLY A 10 30.66 13.50 -0.47
N GLY A 11 29.61 12.87 -0.99
CA GLY A 11 29.70 11.57 -1.65
C GLY A 11 29.97 10.40 -0.70
N ALA A 12 29.59 10.53 0.59
CA ALA A 12 29.68 9.44 1.55
C ALA A 12 28.93 8.19 1.04
N SER A 13 29.48 7.00 1.30
CA SER A 13 28.86 5.75 0.89
C SER A 13 27.76 5.31 1.86
N VAL A 14 26.82 4.49 1.37
CA VAL A 14 25.79 3.86 2.22
C VAL A 14 26.45 3.00 3.30
N ALA A 15 27.49 2.26 2.96
CA ALA A 15 28.22 1.40 3.90
C ALA A 15 28.91 2.18 5.06
N GLU A 16 29.24 3.45 4.85
CA GLU A 16 29.81 4.31 5.90
C GLU A 16 28.76 4.94 6.78
N VAL A 17 27.63 5.34 6.19
CA VAL A 17 26.56 6.09 6.89
C VAL A 17 25.55 5.15 7.55
N LEU A 18 25.27 4.01 6.93
CA LEU A 18 24.29 3.01 7.36
C LEU A 18 24.93 1.61 7.38
N PRO A 19 25.91 1.36 8.26
CA PRO A 19 26.67 0.10 8.30
C PRO A 19 25.77 -1.12 8.51
N GLU A 20 24.75 -1.04 9.37
CA GLU A 20 23.81 -2.14 9.59
C GLU A 20 23.03 -2.51 8.31
N LEU A 21 22.68 -1.52 7.49
CA LEU A 21 22.02 -1.75 6.21
C LEU A 21 22.96 -2.46 5.23
N ALA A 22 24.23 -2.05 5.19
CA ALA A 22 25.25 -2.66 4.35
C ALA A 22 25.61 -4.10 4.79
N GLU A 23 25.55 -4.39 6.09
CA GLU A 23 25.73 -5.75 6.63
C GLU A 23 24.55 -6.66 6.29
N ASN A 24 23.31 -6.16 6.38
CA ASN A 24 22.11 -6.93 6.10
C ASN A 24 21.89 -7.15 4.59
N TYR A 25 22.32 -6.21 3.76
CA TYR A 25 22.16 -6.25 2.29
C TYR A 25 23.50 -5.96 1.57
N PRO A 26 24.53 -6.82 1.77
CA PRO A 26 25.87 -6.56 1.27
C PRO A 26 25.96 -6.49 -0.25
N GLU A 27 25.11 -7.23 -0.96
CA GLU A 27 25.08 -7.23 -2.43
C GLU A 27 24.64 -5.89 -3.03
N LYS A 28 23.94 -5.09 -2.27
CA LYS A 28 23.39 -3.82 -2.75
C LYS A 28 24.07 -2.60 -2.14
N TYR A 29 24.32 -2.62 -0.84
CA TYR A 29 24.80 -1.46 -0.08
C TYR A 29 26.20 -1.67 0.50
N GLY A 30 26.75 -2.86 0.32
CA GLY A 30 28.06 -3.22 0.86
C GLY A 30 29.23 -2.66 0.04
N ARG A 31 30.29 -3.45 -0.02
CA ARG A 31 31.50 -3.15 -0.79
C ARG A 31 31.78 -4.27 -1.78
N ASP A 32 32.43 -3.91 -2.89
CA ASP A 32 32.87 -4.87 -3.88
C ASP A 32 34.10 -5.65 -3.41
N LYS A 33 34.68 -6.52 -4.28
CA LYS A 33 35.84 -7.34 -3.99
C LYS A 33 37.12 -6.52 -3.77
N ASP A 34 37.13 -5.30 -4.29
CA ASP A 34 38.27 -4.37 -4.18
C ASP A 34 38.10 -3.40 -3.00
N GLY A 35 37.03 -3.60 -2.19
CA GLY A 35 36.69 -2.80 -1.02
C GLY A 35 36.02 -1.47 -1.34
N GLN A 36 35.67 -1.23 -2.62
CA GLN A 36 34.97 -0.02 -3.01
C GLN A 36 33.47 -0.12 -2.65
N PRO A 37 32.84 0.97 -2.18
CA PRO A 37 31.41 0.98 -1.88
C PRO A 37 30.60 0.78 -3.15
N LEU A 38 29.54 -0.06 -3.06
CA LEU A 38 28.65 -0.35 -4.17
C LEU A 38 27.66 0.79 -4.47
N MET A 39 27.36 1.64 -3.48
CA MET A 39 26.41 2.73 -3.62
C MET A 39 26.77 3.90 -2.72
N SER A 40 26.69 5.12 -3.25
CA SER A 40 26.77 6.35 -2.47
C SER A 40 25.43 6.70 -1.82
N LEU A 41 25.46 7.46 -0.74
CA LEU A 41 24.25 7.97 -0.09
C LEU A 41 23.42 8.82 -1.06
N LYS A 42 24.09 9.57 -1.92
CA LYS A 42 23.45 10.40 -2.94
C LYS A 42 22.69 9.57 -3.96
N GLU A 43 23.31 8.55 -4.53
CA GLU A 43 22.68 7.63 -5.48
C GLU A 43 21.46 6.95 -4.87
N LEU A 44 21.55 6.47 -3.63
CA LEU A 44 20.40 5.88 -2.94
C LEU A 44 19.25 6.87 -2.80
N CYS A 45 19.53 8.09 -2.34
CA CYS A 45 18.49 9.12 -2.15
C CYS A 45 17.86 9.54 -3.49
N ASP A 46 18.67 9.72 -4.52
CA ASP A 46 18.21 10.12 -5.85
C ASP A 46 17.37 9.00 -6.48
N ASP A 47 17.78 7.73 -6.35
CA ASP A 47 17.04 6.57 -6.84
C ASP A 47 15.69 6.41 -6.14
N MET A 48 15.67 6.54 -4.81
CA MET A 48 14.42 6.49 -4.04
C MET A 48 13.49 7.65 -4.42
N HIS A 49 14.04 8.87 -4.53
CA HIS A 49 13.27 10.04 -4.94
C HIS A 49 12.68 9.85 -6.34
N ASN A 50 13.51 9.45 -7.29
CA ASN A 50 13.08 9.21 -8.68
C ASN A 50 12.00 8.13 -8.74
N PHE A 51 12.16 7.03 -8.01
CA PHE A 51 11.13 5.99 -7.95
C PHE A 51 9.80 6.53 -7.41
N MET A 52 9.84 7.28 -6.31
CA MET A 52 8.63 7.86 -5.72
C MET A 52 7.94 8.89 -6.61
N GLN A 53 8.67 9.56 -7.50
CA GLN A 53 8.12 10.57 -8.42
C GLN A 53 7.70 9.99 -9.77
N GLN A 54 8.11 8.78 -10.11
CA GLN A 54 7.69 8.15 -11.36
C GLN A 54 6.21 7.78 -11.32
N PRO A 55 5.44 8.08 -12.38
CA PRO A 55 4.09 7.56 -12.54
C PRO A 55 4.10 6.03 -12.69
N ASN A 56 3.29 5.34 -11.88
CA ASN A 56 3.17 3.88 -11.93
C ASN A 56 2.15 3.40 -12.99
N ILE A 57 1.33 4.31 -13.51
CA ILE A 57 0.35 4.03 -14.55
C ILE A 57 0.67 4.94 -15.75
N PRO A 58 0.87 4.37 -16.96
CA PRO A 58 1.08 5.17 -18.17
C PRO A 58 -0.02 6.22 -18.34
N ASP A 59 0.36 7.39 -18.84
CA ASP A 59 -0.53 8.54 -19.11
C ASP A 59 -1.30 9.09 -17.89
N ARG A 60 -0.91 8.69 -16.67
CA ARG A 60 -1.51 9.18 -15.42
C ARG A 60 -0.43 9.81 -14.50
N PRO A 61 -0.15 11.10 -14.63
CA PRO A 61 0.92 11.77 -13.86
C PRO A 61 0.74 11.72 -12.33
N ASP A 62 -0.50 11.63 -11.85
CA ASP A 62 -0.88 11.53 -10.43
C ASP A 62 -0.72 10.12 -9.86
N SER A 63 -0.27 9.14 -10.66
CA SER A 63 -0.03 7.76 -10.23
C SER A 63 1.36 7.54 -9.62
N THR A 64 2.02 8.59 -9.15
CA THR A 64 3.23 8.48 -8.32
C THR A 64 2.92 7.75 -7.02
N LEU A 65 3.91 7.13 -6.36
CA LEU A 65 3.66 6.40 -5.11
C LEU A 65 2.94 7.24 -4.04
N PRO A 66 3.32 8.51 -3.76
CA PRO A 66 2.55 9.39 -2.88
C PRO A 66 1.15 9.73 -3.42
N GLY A 67 1.02 9.94 -4.73
CA GLY A 67 -0.27 10.22 -5.38
C GLY A 67 -1.25 9.06 -5.27
N LEU A 68 -0.76 7.83 -5.46
CA LEU A 68 -1.56 6.61 -5.28
C LEU A 68 -2.00 6.43 -3.82
N LEU A 69 -1.13 6.71 -2.85
CA LEU A 69 -1.51 6.67 -1.44
C LEU A 69 -2.61 7.70 -1.12
N TYR A 70 -2.46 8.93 -1.62
CA TYR A 70 -3.47 9.97 -1.45
C TYR A 70 -4.83 9.53 -2.00
N ARG A 71 -4.85 9.02 -3.23
CA ARG A 71 -6.06 8.52 -3.88
C ARG A 71 -6.63 7.29 -3.15
N ALA A 72 -5.77 6.38 -2.70
CA ALA A 72 -6.21 5.22 -1.92
C ALA A 72 -6.90 5.60 -0.60
N CYS A 73 -6.55 6.74 -0.01
CA CYS A 73 -7.23 7.29 1.17
C CYS A 73 -8.52 8.05 0.84
N ASP A 74 -8.63 8.64 -0.35
CA ASP A 74 -9.75 9.50 -0.76
C ASP A 74 -10.88 8.70 -1.44
N GLU A 75 -10.53 7.74 -2.29
CA GLU A 75 -11.47 6.91 -3.01
C GLU A 75 -11.86 5.67 -2.17
N ILE A 76 -13.15 5.50 -1.90
CA ILE A 76 -13.66 4.39 -1.09
C ILE A 76 -14.12 3.26 -2.01
N PRO A 77 -13.56 2.03 -1.90
CA PRO A 77 -13.98 0.88 -2.67
C PRO A 77 -15.42 0.46 -2.35
N LYS A 78 -16.06 -0.24 -3.29
CA LYS A 78 -17.40 -0.78 -3.09
C LYS A 78 -17.36 -1.94 -2.10
N ALA A 79 -18.21 -1.88 -1.06
CA ALA A 79 -18.40 -3.00 -0.15
C ALA A 79 -19.38 -4.02 -0.74
N LYS A 80 -18.96 -5.30 -0.80
CA LYS A 80 -19.81 -6.44 -1.18
C LYS A 80 -20.42 -7.09 0.05
N TYR A 81 -19.66 -7.17 1.13
CA TYR A 81 -20.05 -7.68 2.43
C TYR A 81 -19.85 -6.63 3.51
N SER A 82 -20.63 -6.72 4.59
CA SER A 82 -20.30 -5.99 5.81
C SER A 82 -19.01 -6.56 6.45
N SER A 83 -18.34 -5.78 7.28
CA SER A 83 -17.16 -6.25 8.02
C SER A 83 -17.51 -7.45 8.92
N ALA A 84 -18.73 -7.51 9.49
CA ALA A 84 -19.20 -8.63 10.30
C ALA A 84 -19.37 -9.91 9.48
N GLU A 85 -19.96 -9.83 8.29
CA GLU A 85 -20.10 -10.98 7.38
C GLU A 85 -18.74 -11.48 6.91
N THR A 86 -17.83 -10.56 6.59
CA THR A 86 -16.46 -10.90 6.19
C THR A 86 -15.72 -11.58 7.32
N PHE A 87 -15.85 -11.09 8.54
CA PHE A 87 -15.27 -11.71 9.72
C PHE A 87 -15.78 -13.13 9.94
N GLN A 88 -17.11 -13.38 9.74
CA GLN A 88 -17.68 -14.74 9.81
C GLN A 88 -17.07 -15.68 8.76
N LYS A 89 -16.77 -15.18 7.56
CA LYS A 89 -16.09 -15.96 6.53
C LYS A 89 -14.64 -16.26 6.92
N LEU A 90 -13.94 -15.29 7.50
CA LEU A 90 -12.57 -15.43 7.96
C LEU A 90 -12.45 -16.54 9.04
N ILE A 91 -13.27 -16.50 10.08
CA ILE A 91 -13.23 -17.48 11.17
C ILE A 91 -13.67 -18.90 10.74
N ARG A 92 -14.43 -18.99 9.65
CA ARG A 92 -14.83 -20.26 9.04
C ARG A 92 -13.85 -20.78 7.98
N TYR A 93 -12.66 -20.15 7.86
CA TYR A 93 -11.64 -20.48 6.86
C TYR A 93 -12.13 -20.41 5.41
N GLN A 94 -13.09 -19.51 5.12
CA GLN A 94 -13.64 -19.27 3.78
C GLN A 94 -12.88 -18.13 3.07
N THR A 95 -11.56 -18.07 3.27
CA THR A 95 -10.68 -17.08 2.69
C THR A 95 -9.44 -17.73 2.12
N ASP A 96 -8.97 -17.22 1.00
CA ASP A 96 -7.72 -17.64 0.38
C ASP A 96 -6.61 -16.61 0.62
N LYS A 97 -5.36 -17.06 0.61
CA LYS A 97 -4.18 -16.20 0.64
C LYS A 97 -3.82 -15.85 -0.80
N ILE A 98 -3.96 -14.58 -1.18
CA ILE A 98 -3.78 -14.11 -2.54
C ILE A 98 -2.62 -13.12 -2.60
N SER A 99 -1.76 -13.27 -3.61
CA SER A 99 -0.70 -12.30 -3.91
C SER A 99 -1.29 -11.05 -4.57
N ILE A 100 -0.84 -9.87 -4.14
CA ILE A 100 -1.29 -8.60 -4.73
C ILE A 100 -0.92 -8.51 -6.23
N SER A 101 0.25 -9.02 -6.62
CA SER A 101 0.70 -9.03 -8.01
C SER A 101 -0.13 -9.93 -8.93
N GLN A 102 -0.85 -10.92 -8.36
CA GLN A 102 -1.67 -11.88 -9.08
C GLN A 102 -3.18 -11.59 -8.98
N MET A 103 -3.57 -10.45 -8.41
CA MET A 103 -4.97 -10.07 -8.33
C MET A 103 -5.54 -9.80 -9.71
N GLU A 104 -6.58 -10.54 -10.04
CA GLU A 104 -7.42 -10.31 -11.21
C GLU A 104 -8.62 -9.44 -10.85
N HIS A 105 -9.19 -8.77 -11.85
CA HIS A 105 -10.30 -7.84 -11.69
C HIS A 105 -11.50 -8.43 -10.94
N GLY A 106 -11.94 -7.75 -9.88
CA GLY A 106 -13.24 -7.92 -9.25
C GLY A 106 -13.53 -9.31 -8.67
N GLN A 107 -12.54 -10.19 -8.63
CA GLN A 107 -12.73 -11.58 -8.16
C GLN A 107 -12.56 -11.75 -6.64
N TRP A 108 -12.02 -10.75 -5.98
CA TRP A 108 -11.61 -10.85 -4.59
C TRP A 108 -12.20 -9.74 -3.73
N ILE A 109 -12.42 -10.06 -2.47
CA ILE A 109 -12.94 -9.16 -1.45
C ILE A 109 -11.95 -9.13 -0.30
N ALA A 110 -11.60 -7.96 0.19
CA ALA A 110 -10.67 -7.79 1.30
C ALA A 110 -11.17 -8.53 2.55
N GLY A 111 -10.38 -9.45 3.08
CA GLY A 111 -10.67 -10.19 4.31
C GLY A 111 -10.26 -9.45 5.58
N HIS A 112 -9.32 -8.51 5.45
CA HIS A 112 -8.76 -7.73 6.54
C HIS A 112 -8.79 -6.24 6.22
N MET A 113 -8.70 -5.43 7.27
CA MET A 113 -8.39 -4.00 7.15
C MET A 113 -6.93 -3.82 6.77
N LEU A 114 -6.64 -2.95 5.80
CA LEU A 114 -5.28 -2.58 5.43
C LEU A 114 -4.97 -1.15 5.85
N VAL A 115 -3.88 -1.00 6.60
CA VAL A 115 -3.48 0.29 7.18
C VAL A 115 -2.00 0.52 6.93
N PRO A 116 -1.62 1.34 5.94
CA PRO A 116 -0.24 1.79 5.78
C PRO A 116 0.20 2.66 6.97
N TYR A 117 1.41 2.46 7.44
CA TYR A 117 1.96 3.28 8.51
C TYR A 117 3.33 3.85 8.15
N PRO A 118 3.52 5.18 8.25
CA PRO A 118 2.54 6.25 8.38
C PRO A 118 1.69 6.42 7.10
N PRO A 119 0.46 6.97 7.14
CA PRO A 119 -0.13 7.80 8.21
C PRO A 119 -1.04 7.04 9.19
N GLY A 120 -1.24 5.73 9.06
CA GLY A 120 -2.15 4.97 9.92
C GLY A 120 -3.63 5.15 9.54
N ILE A 121 -3.94 5.49 8.30
CA ILE A 121 -5.29 5.61 7.76
C ILE A 121 -5.65 4.32 7.02
N PRO A 122 -6.78 3.67 7.36
CA PRO A 122 -7.23 2.50 6.61
C PRO A 122 -7.50 2.86 5.14
N ILE A 123 -6.88 2.12 4.23
CA ILE A 123 -7.11 2.23 2.78
C ILE A 123 -8.09 1.18 2.26
N LEU A 124 -8.23 0.05 2.98
CA LEU A 124 -9.20 -1.00 2.69
C LEU A 124 -9.86 -1.47 3.98
N MET A 125 -11.15 -1.73 3.90
CA MET A 125 -11.95 -2.33 4.98
C MET A 125 -12.36 -3.76 4.62
N PRO A 126 -12.57 -4.65 5.62
CA PRO A 126 -13.07 -5.99 5.35
C PRO A 126 -14.42 -5.92 4.63
N GLY A 127 -14.56 -6.67 3.54
CA GLY A 127 -15.78 -6.70 2.74
C GLY A 127 -15.76 -5.83 1.48
N GLU A 128 -14.73 -5.02 1.29
CA GLU A 128 -14.56 -4.19 0.09
C GLU A 128 -13.99 -5.01 -1.07
N VAL A 129 -14.48 -4.71 -2.29
CA VAL A 129 -14.08 -5.41 -3.52
C VAL A 129 -12.73 -4.88 -4.00
N LEU A 130 -11.86 -5.80 -4.36
CA LEU A 130 -10.55 -5.52 -4.94
C LEU A 130 -10.65 -5.56 -6.45
N GLU A 131 -10.49 -4.41 -7.08
CA GLU A 131 -10.42 -4.25 -8.54
C GLU A 131 -9.01 -3.77 -8.90
N GLU A 132 -8.47 -4.23 -10.03
CA GLU A 132 -7.08 -3.94 -10.40
C GLU A 132 -6.81 -2.45 -10.61
N ASP A 133 -7.82 -1.70 -11.07
CA ASP A 133 -7.77 -0.26 -11.30
C ASP A 133 -8.03 0.58 -10.04
N ASN A 134 -8.40 -0.07 -8.92
CA ASN A 134 -8.57 0.65 -7.65
C ASN A 134 -7.23 1.25 -7.17
N PRO A 135 -7.22 2.52 -6.73
CA PRO A 135 -6.01 3.16 -6.21
C PRO A 135 -5.34 2.38 -5.09
N GLN A 136 -6.12 1.66 -4.26
CA GLN A 136 -5.62 0.82 -3.17
C GLN A 136 -4.75 -0.32 -3.70
N VAL A 137 -5.22 -1.05 -4.73
CA VAL A 137 -4.47 -2.15 -5.34
C VAL A 137 -3.26 -1.61 -6.09
N GLN A 138 -3.40 -0.49 -6.81
CA GLN A 138 -2.29 0.16 -7.51
C GLN A 138 -1.20 0.63 -6.52
N PHE A 139 -1.60 1.24 -5.41
CA PHE A 139 -0.69 1.65 -4.34
C PHE A 139 0.07 0.44 -3.77
N LEU A 140 -0.63 -0.66 -3.47
CA LEU A 140 0.00 -1.87 -2.93
C LEU A 140 1.00 -2.49 -3.92
N LYS A 141 0.68 -2.54 -5.21
CA LYS A 141 1.60 -3.02 -6.26
C LYS A 141 2.86 -2.14 -6.34
N ALA A 142 2.67 -0.81 -6.36
CA ALA A 142 3.79 0.14 -6.41
C ALA A 142 4.66 0.08 -5.14
N LEU A 143 4.05 -0.13 -3.98
CA LEU A 143 4.77 -0.24 -2.72
C LEU A 143 5.51 -1.60 -2.60
N GLU A 144 4.93 -2.69 -3.10
CA GLU A 144 5.61 -3.99 -3.20
C GLU A 144 6.89 -3.86 -4.05
N GLU A 145 6.81 -3.15 -5.17
CA GLU A 145 7.95 -2.88 -6.03
C GLU A 145 9.00 -1.99 -5.34
N PHE A 146 8.56 -0.94 -4.63
CA PHE A 146 9.44 -0.10 -3.83
C PHE A 146 10.20 -0.91 -2.78
N ASN A 147 9.51 -1.72 -1.99
CA ASN A 147 10.11 -2.54 -0.95
C ASN A 147 11.14 -3.54 -1.54
N ARG A 148 10.84 -4.13 -2.69
CA ARG A 148 11.76 -5.02 -3.39
C ARG A 148 12.99 -4.29 -3.92
N LYS A 149 12.80 -3.06 -4.41
CA LYS A 149 13.88 -2.25 -4.97
C LYS A 149 14.77 -1.66 -3.88
N PHE A 150 14.22 -1.35 -2.71
CA PHE A 150 14.94 -0.69 -1.61
C PHE A 150 14.83 -1.51 -0.31
N PRO A 151 15.46 -2.70 -0.26
CA PRO A 151 15.46 -3.53 0.95
C PRO A 151 16.10 -2.77 2.11
N GLY A 152 15.51 -2.91 3.31
CA GLY A 152 15.87 -2.14 4.50
C GLY A 152 15.12 -0.80 4.65
N PHE A 153 14.33 -0.41 3.65
CA PHE A 153 13.45 0.77 3.69
C PHE A 153 11.97 0.39 3.54
N GLU A 154 11.65 -0.86 3.85
CA GLU A 154 10.30 -1.39 3.73
C GLU A 154 9.32 -0.59 4.56
N ARG A 155 8.16 -0.33 3.96
CA ARG A 155 7.03 0.29 4.65
C ARG A 155 6.12 -0.77 5.23
N GLU A 156 5.80 -0.63 6.50
CA GLU A 156 4.86 -1.52 7.18
C GLU A 156 3.42 -1.23 6.76
N ILE A 157 2.67 -2.31 6.44
CA ILE A 157 1.23 -2.25 6.22
C ILE A 157 0.58 -3.32 7.10
N HIS A 158 -0.22 -2.87 8.06
CA HIS A 158 -1.03 -3.82 8.83
C HIS A 158 -2.07 -4.49 7.94
N GLY A 159 -2.19 -5.81 8.05
CA GLY A 159 -3.10 -6.62 7.24
C GLY A 159 -2.48 -7.23 5.98
N ILE A 160 -1.25 -6.86 5.61
CA ILE A 160 -0.44 -7.51 4.59
C ILE A 160 0.52 -8.51 5.25
N MET A 161 0.74 -9.62 4.58
CA MET A 161 1.80 -10.58 4.88
C MET A 161 2.86 -10.45 3.79
N THR A 162 4.12 -10.32 4.18
CA THR A 162 5.24 -10.28 3.24
C THR A 162 5.97 -11.62 3.29
N ASP A 163 6.33 -12.18 2.13
CA ASP A 163 7.17 -13.38 2.06
C ASP A 163 8.67 -13.01 1.98
N ASP A 164 9.54 -14.02 2.02
CA ASP A 164 11.01 -13.84 1.99
C ASP A 164 11.52 -13.17 0.68
N LYS A 165 10.67 -13.08 -0.34
CA LYS A 165 10.98 -12.42 -1.62
C LYS A 165 10.42 -11.01 -1.70
N GLY A 166 9.79 -10.53 -0.64
CA GLY A 166 9.15 -9.22 -0.59
C GLY A 166 7.80 -9.14 -1.29
N ASN A 167 7.19 -10.27 -1.67
CA ASN A 167 5.86 -10.25 -2.27
C ASN A 167 4.78 -10.04 -1.20
N PHE A 168 3.78 -9.25 -1.54
CA PHE A 168 2.66 -8.95 -0.68
C PHE A 168 1.52 -9.96 -0.86
N TRP A 169 1.01 -10.45 0.26
CA TRP A 169 -0.08 -11.37 0.35
C TRP A 169 -1.14 -10.87 1.31
N MET A 170 -2.40 -11.07 0.94
CA MET A 170 -3.50 -10.80 1.85
C MET A 170 -4.53 -11.92 1.85
N ARG A 171 -5.33 -12.00 2.91
CA ARG A 171 -6.47 -12.91 2.93
C ARG A 171 -7.66 -12.27 2.26
N CYS A 172 -8.24 -12.97 1.29
CA CYS A 172 -9.36 -12.50 0.50
C CYS A 172 -10.49 -13.52 0.52
N VAL A 173 -11.71 -13.05 0.41
CA VAL A 173 -12.89 -13.85 0.12
C VAL A 173 -13.12 -13.80 -1.39
N LYS A 174 -13.38 -14.94 -2.02
CA LYS A 174 -13.73 -14.98 -3.45
C LYS A 174 -15.12 -14.39 -3.66
N VAL A 175 -15.28 -13.57 -4.68
CA VAL A 175 -16.59 -13.08 -5.11
C VAL A 175 -17.41 -14.28 -5.61
N PRO A 176 -18.63 -14.53 -5.10
CA PRO A 176 -19.46 -15.64 -5.59
C PRO A 176 -19.78 -15.42 -7.08
N THR A 177 -19.57 -16.45 -7.89
CA THR A 177 -20.07 -16.45 -9.26
C THR A 177 -21.60 -16.52 -9.25
N VAL A 178 -22.24 -16.05 -10.32
CA VAL A 178 -23.72 -15.94 -10.44
C VAL A 178 -24.41 -17.27 -10.16
N ASP A 179 -23.74 -18.41 -10.42
CA ASP A 179 -24.30 -19.74 -10.18
C ASP A 179 -24.30 -20.13 -8.69
N GLN A 180 -23.36 -19.63 -7.90
CA GLN A 180 -23.29 -19.87 -6.45
C GLN A 180 -24.25 -18.95 -5.64
N ALA A 181 -24.69 -17.84 -6.22
CA ALA A 181 -25.63 -16.92 -5.59
C ALA A 181 -27.07 -17.50 -5.51
N LYS A 182 -27.37 -18.55 -6.27
CA LYS A 182 -28.71 -19.17 -6.29
C LYS A 182 -28.92 -20.22 -5.20
N GLU A 183 -27.87 -20.75 -4.61
CA GLU A 183 -27.97 -21.79 -3.55
C GLU A 183 -27.97 -21.23 -2.12
N GLY A 184 -27.76 -19.94 -1.93
CA GLY A 184 -27.63 -19.28 -0.61
C GLY A 184 -28.71 -18.24 -0.32
N THR A 185 -29.98 -18.50 -0.64
CA THR A 185 -31.06 -17.55 -0.34
C THR A 185 -31.54 -17.69 1.09
N PHE A 186 -30.99 -16.94 2.01
CA PHE A 186 -31.69 -16.33 3.15
C PHE A 186 -30.82 -15.23 3.75
N ILE A 187 -30.96 -14.00 3.27
CA ILE A 187 -30.46 -12.83 3.98
C ILE A 187 -31.60 -11.84 4.10
N ALA A 188 -32.06 -11.68 5.34
CA ALA A 188 -32.96 -10.61 5.72
C ALA A 188 -32.34 -9.25 5.30
N SER A 189 -33.14 -8.45 4.65
CA SER A 189 -32.83 -7.06 4.32
C SER A 189 -32.44 -6.29 5.57
N VAL A 190 -31.16 -6.04 5.74
CA VAL A 190 -30.66 -5.07 6.72
C VAL A 190 -30.85 -3.69 6.11
N PRO A 191 -31.57 -2.75 6.78
CA PRO A 191 -31.70 -1.39 6.29
C PRO A 191 -30.31 -0.76 6.16
N SER A 192 -30.05 -0.09 5.06
CA SER A 192 -28.83 0.67 4.80
C SER A 192 -28.72 1.83 5.80
N PHE A 193 -28.14 1.55 6.95
CA PHE A 193 -27.72 2.61 7.87
C PHE A 193 -26.35 3.11 7.43
N VAL A 194 -26.35 4.14 6.60
CA VAL A 194 -25.14 4.91 6.29
C VAL A 194 -24.99 5.96 7.39
N PRO A 195 -24.02 5.87 8.27
CA PRO A 195 -23.79 6.94 9.24
C PRO A 195 -23.31 8.19 8.50
N LYS A 196 -24.08 9.28 8.58
CA LYS A 196 -23.73 10.62 8.08
C LYS A 196 -22.57 11.25 8.90
N MET A 197 -21.45 10.57 9.08
CA MET A 197 -20.36 11.07 9.93
C MET A 197 -19.17 11.68 9.20
N ARG A 198 -19.14 11.76 7.87
CA ARG A 198 -17.98 12.31 7.14
C ARG A 198 -18.19 13.68 6.47
N GLN A 199 -19.33 14.39 6.70
CA GLN A 199 -19.55 15.70 6.07
C GLN A 199 -19.20 16.93 6.93
N ARG A 200 -18.50 16.82 8.05
CA ARG A 200 -18.27 17.98 8.97
C ARG A 200 -16.89 18.60 8.97
N PHE A 201 -15.96 18.23 8.11
CA PHE A 201 -14.60 18.79 8.19
C PHE A 201 -14.12 19.63 6.99
N VAL A 202 -14.91 19.89 5.94
CA VAL A 202 -14.41 20.59 4.75
C VAL A 202 -15.00 22.00 4.54
N THR A 203 -15.85 22.53 5.39
CA THR A 203 -16.36 23.90 5.16
C THR A 203 -16.21 24.80 6.37
N ARG A 204 -14.97 25.19 6.70
CA ARG A 204 -14.75 26.38 7.51
C ARG A 204 -13.36 27.00 7.30
N SER A 205 -13.09 27.45 6.11
CA SER A 205 -12.08 28.52 5.90
C SER A 205 -12.32 29.12 4.53
N MET A 206 -12.95 30.26 4.50
CA MET A 206 -12.82 31.38 3.57
C MET A 206 -14.10 32.23 3.59
N LYS A 207 -14.23 33.07 4.60
CA LYS A 207 -14.94 34.35 4.52
C LYS A 207 -14.41 35.27 5.61
N LYS A 208 -13.35 35.99 5.31
CA LYS A 208 -13.05 37.29 5.91
C LYS A 208 -12.21 38.09 4.95
N GLY A 209 -12.79 39.19 4.49
CA GLY A 209 -12.02 40.26 3.88
C GLY A 209 -12.74 40.94 2.70
N ARG A 210 -13.67 41.87 3.02
CA ARG A 210 -13.88 43.11 2.27
C ARG A 210 -14.86 43.97 3.07
N SER A 211 -14.33 44.94 3.71
CA SER A 211 -14.81 46.33 3.81
C SER A 211 -13.63 47.18 4.26
#